data_269de24bf5b12bd2068e77d8f3515d77
#
_entry.id   269de24bf5b12bd2068e77d8f3515d77
#
_cell.length_a   1.000
_cell.length_b   1.000
_cell.length_c   1.000
_cell.angle_alpha   90.00
_cell.angle_beta   90.00
_cell.angle_gamma   90.00
#
_symmetry.space_group_name_H-M   'P 1'
#
loop_
_entity.id
_entity.type
_entity.pdbx_description
1 polymer ?
#
loop_
_entity_poly.entity_id
_entity_poly.type
_entity_poly.pdbx_seq_one_letter_code
_entity_poly.pdbx_strand_id
1 'polypeptide(L)'
;MTLVTRTANRHLDWLVSEQYLCRRFRVDSFTHFQTPVYYLGRAGWNAAGRLTEDYKGYERAVAARKERGMRHLLSVYDVCLKFILNSRVRRIISADDGTWQQHITFGNVPDCWIQFDGSEAFIEVDLGTESPRVVERKFQNYIEFQQSGRYGSAFPGCDFRILFITTTAERIGSLQTIAASDSIWFCTMEEFLREELNHTHWFALRGFYALPAVTRKEM
;
A
#
# COMPACT_ATOMS: atom_id res chain seq x y z
N MET A 1 -20.08 12.54 -20.06
CA MET A 1 -20.16 12.34 -18.60
C MET A 1 -21.43 11.56 -18.30
N THR A 2 -21.30 10.35 -17.79
CA THR A 2 -22.45 9.45 -17.57
C THR A 2 -23.30 9.89 -16.38
N LEU A 3 -24.56 9.44 -16.32
CA LEU A 3 -25.51 9.75 -15.22
C LEU A 3 -24.93 9.36 -13.84
N VAL A 4 -24.21 8.24 -13.78
CA VAL A 4 -23.56 7.71 -12.58
C VAL A 4 -22.51 8.68 -12.03
N THR A 5 -21.68 9.27 -12.90
CA THR A 5 -20.65 10.24 -12.51
C THR A 5 -21.24 11.51 -11.90
N ARG A 6 -22.36 12.00 -12.45
CA ARG A 6 -23.06 13.18 -11.90
C ARG A 6 -23.60 12.93 -10.50
N THR A 7 -24.18 11.75 -10.28
CA THR A 7 -24.74 11.39 -8.97
C THR A 7 -23.64 11.24 -7.93
N ALA A 8 -22.53 10.57 -8.26
CA ALA A 8 -21.40 10.43 -7.36
C ALA A 8 -20.79 11.79 -6.97
N ASN A 9 -20.56 12.68 -7.92
CA ASN A 9 -20.03 14.01 -7.63
C ASN A 9 -20.97 14.82 -6.72
N ARG A 10 -22.29 14.75 -6.93
CA ARG A 10 -23.26 15.42 -6.06
C ARG A 10 -23.20 14.91 -4.63
N HIS A 11 -23.03 13.60 -4.41
CA HIS A 11 -22.87 13.04 -3.08
C HIS A 11 -21.55 13.46 -2.43
N LEU A 12 -20.45 13.49 -3.20
CA LEU A 12 -19.15 13.96 -2.70
C LEU A 12 -19.20 15.45 -2.33
N ASP A 13 -19.84 16.28 -3.15
CA ASP A 13 -20.02 17.71 -2.86
C ASP A 13 -20.88 17.92 -1.59
N TRP A 14 -21.92 17.12 -1.41
CA TRP A 14 -22.72 17.14 -0.18
C TRP A 14 -21.89 16.72 1.04
N LEU A 15 -21.11 15.62 0.96
CA LEU A 15 -20.23 15.18 2.04
C LEU A 15 -19.18 16.24 2.41
N VAL A 16 -18.72 17.02 1.45
CA VAL A 16 -17.80 18.14 1.69
C VAL A 16 -18.52 19.31 2.37
N SER A 17 -19.73 19.68 1.91
CA SER A 17 -20.51 20.76 2.52
C SER A 17 -20.88 20.46 3.97
N GLU A 18 -21.17 19.21 4.29
CA GLU A 18 -21.49 18.73 5.63
C GLU A 18 -20.24 18.37 6.48
N GLN A 19 -19.06 18.68 5.99
CA GLN A 19 -17.77 18.42 6.66
C GLN A 19 -17.48 16.94 6.98
N TYR A 20 -18.17 16.00 6.34
CA TYR A 20 -17.78 14.59 6.39
C TYR A 20 -16.48 14.34 5.62
N LEU A 21 -16.30 15.06 4.52
CA LEU A 21 -15.05 15.04 3.76
C LEU A 21 -14.49 16.46 3.64
N CYS A 22 -13.18 16.55 3.53
CA CYS A 22 -12.47 17.70 2.98
C CYS A 22 -11.97 17.35 1.58
N ARG A 23 -11.85 18.35 0.72
CA ARG A 23 -11.38 18.17 -0.66
C ARG A 23 -10.10 18.97 -0.89
N ARG A 24 -9.10 18.31 -1.47
CA ARG A 24 -7.87 18.93 -1.98
C ARG A 24 -7.73 18.60 -3.45
N PHE A 25 -7.25 19.51 -4.26
CA PHE A 25 -6.95 19.24 -5.65
C PHE A 25 -5.49 18.88 -5.81
N ARG A 26 -5.22 17.82 -6.53
CA ARG A 26 -3.92 17.44 -7.01
C ARG A 26 -3.80 17.89 -8.46
N VAL A 27 -2.70 18.56 -8.79
CA VAL A 27 -2.37 18.92 -10.17
C VAL A 27 -1.47 17.83 -10.74
N ASP A 28 -1.90 17.17 -11.80
CA ASP A 28 -1.05 16.24 -12.54
C ASP A 28 0.02 17.03 -13.30
N SER A 29 1.30 16.67 -13.11
CA SER A 29 2.43 17.40 -13.67
C SER A 29 2.54 17.32 -15.20
N PHE A 30 1.91 16.31 -15.83
CA PHE A 30 1.96 16.10 -17.27
C PHE A 30 0.73 16.66 -17.99
N THR A 31 -0.44 16.43 -17.42
CA THR A 31 -1.71 16.79 -18.06
C THR A 31 -2.27 18.12 -17.55
N HIS A 32 -1.74 18.66 -16.47
CA HIS A 32 -2.25 19.81 -15.74
C HIS A 32 -3.71 19.69 -15.28
N PHE A 33 -4.30 18.50 -15.38
CA PHE A 33 -5.63 18.25 -14.83
C PHE A 33 -5.62 18.26 -13.31
N GLN A 34 -6.64 18.88 -12.73
CA GLN A 34 -6.87 18.88 -11.30
C GLN A 34 -7.71 17.66 -10.91
N THR A 35 -7.10 16.74 -10.20
CA THR A 35 -7.81 15.57 -9.65
C THR A 35 -8.16 15.85 -8.18
N PRO A 36 -9.46 15.78 -7.80
CA PRO A 36 -9.85 15.95 -6.42
C PRO A 36 -9.40 14.74 -5.58
N VAL A 37 -8.78 15.03 -4.44
CA VAL A 37 -8.44 14.05 -3.41
C VAL A 37 -9.28 14.37 -2.19
N TYR A 38 -9.97 13.38 -1.64
CA TYR A 38 -10.82 13.51 -0.49
C TYR A 38 -10.16 12.87 0.74
N TYR A 39 -10.35 13.50 1.90
CA TYR A 39 -9.91 12.97 3.18
C TYR A 39 -10.97 13.28 4.24
N LEU A 40 -10.93 12.63 5.39
CA LEU A 40 -11.93 12.81 6.41
C LEU A 40 -11.96 14.26 6.90
N GLY A 41 -13.14 14.87 6.81
CA GLY A 41 -13.46 16.11 7.51
C GLY A 41 -13.82 15.83 8.97
N ARG A 42 -14.11 16.89 9.73
CA ARG A 42 -14.38 16.75 11.17
C ARG A 42 -15.59 15.87 11.48
N ALA A 43 -16.68 16.04 10.75
CA ALA A 43 -17.86 15.21 10.92
C ALA A 43 -17.60 13.75 10.54
N GLY A 44 -16.84 13.52 9.45
CA GLY A 44 -16.44 12.17 9.03
C GLY A 44 -15.50 11.48 10.02
N TRP A 45 -14.56 12.23 10.60
CA TRP A 45 -13.68 11.74 11.67
C TRP A 45 -14.48 11.24 12.88
N ASN A 46 -15.45 12.05 13.32
CA ASN A 46 -16.33 11.68 14.41
C ASN A 46 -17.21 10.47 14.08
N ALA A 47 -17.79 10.44 12.88
CA ALA A 47 -18.62 9.33 12.40
C ALA A 47 -17.83 8.02 12.29
N ALA A 48 -16.52 8.09 11.98
CA ALA A 48 -15.64 6.93 11.97
C ALA A 48 -15.25 6.43 13.38
N GLY A 49 -15.82 6.99 14.45
CA GLY A 49 -15.56 6.58 15.83
C GLY A 49 -14.22 7.08 16.42
N ARG A 50 -13.57 8.04 15.77
CA ARG A 50 -12.25 8.57 16.17
C ARG A 50 -12.36 9.81 17.07
N LEU A 51 -13.39 9.87 17.91
CA LEU A 51 -13.70 11.02 18.75
C LEU A 51 -12.59 11.38 19.75
N THR A 52 -11.81 10.41 20.17
CA THR A 52 -10.73 10.54 21.17
C THR A 52 -9.38 10.86 20.57
N GLU A 53 -9.25 10.82 19.24
CA GLU A 53 -7.99 11.05 18.52
C GLU A 53 -7.80 12.53 18.16
N ASP A 54 -6.56 12.96 17.98
CA ASP A 54 -6.22 14.35 17.62
C ASP A 54 -6.55 14.66 16.14
N TYR A 55 -7.80 15.07 15.88
CA TYR A 55 -8.22 15.52 14.55
C TYR A 55 -7.37 16.70 14.02
N LYS A 56 -6.99 17.64 14.89
CA LYS A 56 -6.16 18.79 14.44
C LYS A 56 -4.75 18.35 14.05
N GLY A 57 -4.19 17.37 14.73
CA GLY A 57 -2.92 16.73 14.33
C GLY A 57 -3.03 16.06 12.99
N TYR A 58 -4.07 15.26 12.76
CA TYR A 58 -4.38 14.63 11.49
C TYR A 58 -4.54 15.67 10.36
N GLU A 59 -5.37 16.69 10.56
CA GLU A 59 -5.59 17.75 9.56
C GLU A 59 -4.29 18.46 9.18
N ARG A 60 -3.45 18.80 10.18
CA ARG A 60 -2.12 19.39 9.96
C ARG A 60 -1.20 18.44 9.20
N ALA A 61 -1.19 17.16 9.55
CA ALA A 61 -0.38 16.15 8.87
C ALA A 61 -0.78 15.99 7.40
N VAL A 62 -2.09 15.96 7.10
CA VAL A 62 -2.58 15.91 5.72
C VAL A 62 -2.24 17.20 4.97
N ALA A 63 -2.41 18.38 5.59
CA ALA A 63 -2.10 19.66 4.98
C ALA A 63 -0.60 19.83 4.71
N ALA A 64 0.25 19.33 5.60
CA ALA A 64 1.70 19.42 5.49
C ALA A 64 2.32 18.45 4.48
N ARG A 65 1.57 17.42 4.02
CA ARG A 65 2.08 16.48 3.02
C ARG A 65 2.39 17.22 1.71
N LYS A 66 3.67 17.15 1.33
CA LYS A 66 4.11 17.62 0.01
C LYS A 66 3.50 16.73 -1.08
N GLU A 67 3.41 17.25 -2.29
CA GLU A 67 2.86 16.54 -3.47
C GLU A 67 3.42 15.13 -3.63
N ARG A 68 4.75 14.97 -3.46
CA ARG A 68 5.43 13.67 -3.54
C ARG A 68 4.93 12.68 -2.48
N GLY A 69 4.79 13.11 -1.22
CA GLY A 69 4.30 12.26 -0.14
C GLY A 69 2.82 11.90 -0.31
N MET A 70 2.01 12.82 -0.85
CA MET A 70 0.62 12.56 -1.17
C MET A 70 0.49 11.53 -2.30
N ARG A 71 1.33 11.64 -3.34
CA ARG A 71 1.34 10.69 -4.46
C ARG A 71 1.69 9.27 -3.99
N HIS A 72 2.70 9.13 -3.13
CA HIS A 72 3.06 7.84 -2.56
C HIS A 72 1.90 7.26 -1.73
N LEU A 73 1.32 8.03 -0.81
CA LEU A 73 0.20 7.61 0.01
C LEU A 73 -1.00 7.11 -0.82
N LEU A 74 -1.37 7.84 -1.87
CA LEU A 74 -2.46 7.43 -2.75
C LEU A 74 -2.13 6.13 -3.48
N SER A 75 -0.89 5.96 -3.95
CA SER A 75 -0.46 4.71 -4.57
C SER A 75 -0.50 3.53 -3.59
N VAL A 76 -0.13 3.74 -2.33
CA VAL A 76 -0.29 2.72 -1.27
C VAL A 76 -1.76 2.37 -1.07
N TYR A 77 -2.65 3.35 -1.04
CA TYR A 77 -4.09 3.09 -0.89
C TYR A 77 -4.68 2.36 -2.11
N ASP A 78 -4.26 2.68 -3.33
CA ASP A 78 -4.69 1.95 -4.52
C ASP A 78 -4.27 0.47 -4.44
N VAL A 79 -3.05 0.21 -3.98
CA VAL A 79 -2.53 -1.14 -3.74
C VAL A 79 -3.32 -1.85 -2.65
N CYS A 80 -3.51 -1.21 -1.49
CA CYS A 80 -4.29 -1.78 -0.39
C CYS A 80 -5.74 -2.08 -0.81
N LEU A 81 -6.38 -1.17 -1.54
CA LEU A 81 -7.75 -1.34 -2.01
C LEU A 81 -7.87 -2.56 -2.93
N LYS A 82 -6.91 -2.75 -3.84
CA LYS A 82 -6.90 -3.92 -4.71
C LYS A 82 -6.79 -5.23 -3.91
N PHE A 83 -6.00 -5.25 -2.86
CA PHE A 83 -5.92 -6.40 -1.96
C PHE A 83 -7.23 -6.60 -1.18
N ILE A 84 -7.82 -5.53 -0.63
CA ILE A 84 -9.09 -5.60 0.12
C ILE A 84 -10.23 -6.17 -0.73
N LEU A 85 -10.26 -5.82 -2.01
CA LEU A 85 -11.27 -6.34 -2.95
C LEU A 85 -11.05 -7.81 -3.32
N ASN A 86 -9.93 -8.39 -2.93
CA ASN A 86 -9.64 -9.80 -3.16
C ASN A 86 -10.11 -10.66 -1.98
N SER A 87 -10.98 -11.61 -2.24
CA SER A 87 -11.60 -12.48 -1.22
C SER A 87 -10.62 -13.36 -0.43
N ARG A 88 -9.36 -13.45 -0.87
CA ARG A 88 -8.29 -14.24 -0.22
C ARG A 88 -7.54 -13.49 0.85
N VAL A 89 -7.66 -12.17 0.87
CA VAL A 89 -7.02 -11.34 1.89
C VAL A 89 -7.86 -11.41 3.16
N ARG A 90 -7.23 -11.84 4.24
CA ARG A 90 -7.86 -11.99 5.56
C ARG A 90 -7.66 -10.76 6.43
N ARG A 91 -6.50 -10.15 6.31
CA ARG A 91 -6.14 -8.99 7.11
C ARG A 91 -5.16 -8.08 6.36
N ILE A 92 -5.32 -6.79 6.53
CA ILE A 92 -4.37 -5.77 6.09
C ILE A 92 -4.09 -4.84 7.28
N ILE A 93 -2.82 -4.46 7.43
CA ILE A 93 -2.38 -3.43 8.38
C ILE A 93 -1.57 -2.42 7.57
N SER A 94 -2.02 -1.17 7.49
CA SER A 94 -1.29 -0.10 6.80
C SER A 94 -0.26 0.56 7.70
N ALA A 95 0.73 1.24 7.13
CA ALA A 95 1.76 1.98 7.88
C ALA A 95 1.16 3.05 8.82
N ASP A 96 0.00 3.60 8.44
CA ASP A 96 -0.72 4.60 9.24
C ASP A 96 -1.52 3.98 10.41
N ASP A 97 -1.58 2.64 10.51
CA ASP A 97 -2.19 1.95 11.65
C ASP A 97 -1.19 1.99 12.83
N GLY A 98 -1.54 2.70 13.89
CA GLY A 98 -0.69 2.85 15.09
C GLY A 98 -0.28 1.54 15.77
N THR A 99 -0.87 0.41 15.37
CA THR A 99 -0.48 -0.92 15.88
C THR A 99 0.89 -1.38 15.39
N TRP A 100 1.41 -0.83 14.27
CA TRP A 100 2.73 -1.17 13.75
C TRP A 100 3.85 -0.96 14.73
N GLN A 101 3.85 0.18 15.44
CA GLN A 101 4.90 0.55 16.39
C GLN A 101 4.99 -0.42 17.57
N GLN A 102 3.93 -1.17 17.84
CA GLN A 102 3.89 -2.14 18.93
C GLN A 102 4.49 -3.52 18.54
N HIS A 103 4.54 -3.81 17.24
CA HIS A 103 4.87 -5.16 16.77
C HIS A 103 6.21 -5.27 16.04
N ILE A 104 6.77 -4.18 15.49
CA ILE A 104 7.92 -4.29 14.60
C ILE A 104 8.98 -3.23 14.88
N THR A 105 10.13 -3.68 15.40
CA THR A 105 11.37 -2.92 15.41
C THR A 105 12.43 -3.66 14.59
N PHE A 106 12.38 -3.52 13.25
CA PHE A 106 13.43 -4.09 12.39
C PHE A 106 14.08 -3.06 11.45
N GLY A 107 13.91 -1.77 11.74
CA GLY A 107 14.56 -0.70 10.99
C GLY A 107 13.80 -0.22 9.75
N ASN A 108 12.71 -0.91 9.33
CA ASN A 108 11.80 -0.47 8.29
C ASN A 108 10.39 -0.24 8.86
N VAL A 109 9.66 0.67 8.21
CA VAL A 109 8.20 0.75 8.33
C VAL A 109 7.66 0.41 6.95
N PRO A 110 7.11 -0.80 6.74
CA PRO A 110 6.53 -1.18 5.45
C PRO A 110 5.27 -0.36 5.17
N ASP A 111 4.93 -0.18 3.90
CA ASP A 111 3.71 0.55 3.52
C ASP A 111 2.44 -0.18 3.96
N CYS A 112 2.43 -1.50 3.89
CA CYS A 112 1.43 -2.32 4.56
C CYS A 112 1.90 -3.77 4.75
N TRP A 113 1.19 -4.50 5.60
CA TRP A 113 1.31 -5.94 5.77
C TRP A 113 -0.02 -6.59 5.41
N ILE A 114 0.05 -7.76 4.79
CA ILE A 114 -1.10 -8.50 4.30
C ILE A 114 -1.01 -9.94 4.72
N GLN A 115 -2.15 -10.48 5.18
CA GLN A 115 -2.35 -11.89 5.42
C GLN A 115 -3.29 -12.47 4.36
N PHE A 116 -2.82 -13.47 3.66
CA PHE A 116 -3.59 -14.29 2.74
C PHE A 116 -3.95 -15.63 3.38
N ASP A 117 -4.73 -16.45 2.66
CA ASP A 117 -4.92 -17.85 3.02
C ASP A 117 -3.57 -18.60 2.94
N GLY A 118 -2.96 -18.83 4.11
CA GLY A 118 -1.74 -19.62 4.26
C GLY A 118 -0.42 -18.92 3.95
N SER A 119 -0.42 -17.61 3.71
CA SER A 119 0.81 -16.83 3.51
C SER A 119 0.67 -15.38 3.95
N GLU A 120 1.80 -14.73 4.18
CA GLU A 120 1.87 -13.35 4.64
C GLU A 120 2.89 -12.57 3.83
N ALA A 121 2.67 -11.26 3.66
CA ALA A 121 3.59 -10.41 2.94
C ALA A 121 3.67 -9.00 3.52
N PHE A 122 4.85 -8.41 3.45
CA PHE A 122 5.06 -6.98 3.53
C PHE A 122 4.98 -6.37 2.13
N ILE A 123 4.36 -5.23 2.02
CA ILE A 123 4.20 -4.48 0.77
C ILE A 123 5.05 -3.22 0.86
N GLU A 124 5.84 -2.98 -0.17
CA GLU A 124 6.59 -1.75 -0.41
C GLU A 124 6.18 -1.16 -1.75
N VAL A 125 5.81 0.10 -1.77
CA VAL A 125 5.45 0.86 -2.97
C VAL A 125 6.56 1.83 -3.30
N ASP A 126 7.33 1.57 -4.34
CA ASP A 126 8.42 2.43 -4.79
C ASP A 126 8.01 3.24 -6.04
N LEU A 127 7.90 4.55 -5.88
CA LEU A 127 7.65 5.46 -7.00
C LEU A 127 8.93 5.88 -7.74
N GLY A 128 10.01 5.11 -7.62
CA GLY A 128 11.30 5.40 -8.23
C GLY A 128 12.03 6.58 -7.58
N THR A 129 11.63 6.97 -6.38
CA THR A 129 12.13 8.17 -5.71
C THR A 129 13.24 7.91 -4.70
N GLU A 130 13.40 6.65 -4.30
CA GLU A 130 14.46 6.24 -3.40
C GLU A 130 15.72 5.82 -4.19
N SER A 131 16.89 6.15 -3.67
CA SER A 131 18.15 5.69 -4.27
C SER A 131 18.30 4.17 -4.09
N PRO A 132 19.01 3.47 -5.00
CA PRO A 132 19.29 2.05 -4.86
C PRO A 132 19.87 1.67 -3.50
N ARG A 133 20.77 2.49 -2.95
CA ARG A 133 21.38 2.28 -1.63
C ARG A 133 20.35 2.30 -0.48
N VAL A 134 19.32 3.14 -0.58
CA VAL A 134 18.24 3.18 0.42
C VAL A 134 17.41 1.91 0.36
N VAL A 135 17.05 1.48 -0.87
CA VAL A 135 16.28 0.25 -1.08
C VAL A 135 17.09 -0.99 -0.67
N GLU A 136 18.39 -1.05 -1.01
CA GLU A 136 19.28 -2.12 -0.57
C GLU A 136 19.27 -2.28 0.95
N ARG A 137 19.39 -1.17 1.70
CA ARG A 137 19.30 -1.21 3.16
C ARG A 137 17.94 -1.71 3.66
N LYS A 138 16.82 -1.33 2.99
CA LYS A 138 15.52 -1.89 3.31
C LYS A 138 15.50 -3.41 3.13
N PHE A 139 16.04 -3.90 2.02
CA PHE A 139 16.13 -5.35 1.78
C PHE A 139 16.94 -6.07 2.85
N GLN A 140 18.09 -5.54 3.23
CA GLN A 140 18.92 -6.11 4.30
C GLN A 140 18.14 -6.18 5.62
N ASN A 141 17.45 -5.11 6.01
CA ASN A 141 16.63 -5.12 7.22
C ASN A 141 15.55 -6.20 7.21
N TYR A 142 14.89 -6.43 6.06
CA TYR A 142 13.92 -7.52 5.91
C TYR A 142 14.54 -8.90 6.03
N ILE A 143 15.69 -9.11 5.39
CA ILE A 143 16.43 -10.38 5.43
C ILE A 143 16.87 -10.67 6.86
N GLU A 144 17.45 -9.71 7.55
CA GLU A 144 17.83 -9.84 8.96
C GLU A 144 16.64 -10.13 9.87
N PHE A 145 15.51 -9.47 9.62
CA PHE A 145 14.28 -9.72 10.37
C PHE A 145 13.76 -11.15 10.15
N GLN A 146 13.76 -11.64 8.93
CA GLN A 146 13.38 -13.02 8.58
C GLN A 146 14.30 -14.03 9.25
N GLN A 147 15.62 -13.84 9.17
CA GLN A 147 16.64 -14.72 9.76
C GLN A 147 16.63 -14.71 11.29
N SER A 148 16.20 -13.62 11.91
CA SER A 148 16.16 -13.50 13.37
C SER A 148 15.09 -14.36 14.05
N GLY A 149 14.12 -14.89 13.29
CA GLY A 149 12.96 -15.64 13.81
C GLY A 149 11.95 -14.77 14.60
N ARG A 150 12.19 -13.48 14.75
CA ARG A 150 11.29 -12.57 15.49
C ARG A 150 9.92 -12.39 14.83
N TYR A 151 9.82 -12.69 13.55
CA TYR A 151 8.56 -12.58 12.81
C TYR A 151 7.45 -13.42 13.47
N GLY A 152 7.70 -14.70 13.73
CA GLY A 152 6.73 -15.60 14.34
C GLY A 152 6.25 -15.21 15.75
N SER A 153 6.98 -14.29 16.42
CA SER A 153 6.54 -13.74 17.72
C SER A 153 5.55 -12.60 17.59
N ALA A 154 5.53 -11.93 16.44
CA ALA A 154 4.71 -10.73 16.18
C ALA A 154 3.52 -11.02 15.25
N PHE A 155 3.63 -12.02 14.38
CA PHE A 155 2.66 -12.36 13.35
C PHE A 155 2.26 -13.84 13.42
N PRO A 156 1.04 -14.18 12.94
CA PRO A 156 0.52 -15.56 13.00
C PRO A 156 1.33 -16.56 12.17
N GLY A 157 1.97 -16.10 11.09
CA GLY A 157 2.78 -16.94 10.19
C GLY A 157 4.18 -17.19 10.69
N CYS A 158 4.86 -18.15 10.05
CA CYS A 158 6.27 -18.46 10.34
C CYS A 158 7.23 -17.78 9.39
N ASP A 159 6.72 -17.32 8.22
CA ASP A 159 7.51 -16.74 7.14
C ASP A 159 6.67 -15.72 6.35
N PHE A 160 7.33 -14.84 5.63
CA PHE A 160 6.70 -13.80 4.84
C PHE A 160 7.41 -13.58 3.50
N ARG A 161 6.71 -12.92 2.57
CA ARG A 161 7.29 -12.37 1.35
C ARG A 161 7.36 -10.85 1.43
N ILE A 162 8.26 -10.27 0.66
CA ILE A 162 8.29 -8.83 0.42
C ILE A 162 7.79 -8.62 -1.01
N LEU A 163 6.62 -7.99 -1.17
CA LEU A 163 6.04 -7.64 -2.45
C LEU A 163 6.39 -6.19 -2.76
N PHE A 164 7.34 -5.98 -3.66
CA PHE A 164 7.87 -4.69 -4.00
C PHE A 164 7.24 -4.21 -5.32
N ILE A 165 6.36 -3.22 -5.23
CA ILE A 165 5.60 -2.70 -6.37
C ILE A 165 6.23 -1.39 -6.81
N THR A 166 6.80 -1.36 -8.03
CA THR A 166 7.55 -0.22 -8.53
C THR A 166 7.02 0.31 -9.86
N THR A 167 7.64 1.35 -10.39
CA THR A 167 7.10 2.11 -11.53
C THR A 167 7.34 1.44 -12.88
N THR A 168 8.52 0.85 -13.11
CA THR A 168 8.90 0.35 -14.44
C THR A 168 9.69 -0.96 -14.37
N ALA A 169 9.73 -1.68 -15.51
CA ALA A 169 10.52 -2.91 -15.65
C ALA A 169 12.03 -2.65 -15.51
N GLU A 170 12.53 -1.51 -16.00
CA GLU A 170 13.94 -1.12 -15.84
C GLU A 170 14.30 -0.94 -14.37
N ARG A 171 13.36 -0.37 -13.60
CA ARG A 171 13.54 -0.23 -12.15
C ARG A 171 13.58 -1.59 -11.47
N ILE A 172 12.72 -2.55 -11.87
CA ILE A 172 12.79 -3.93 -11.39
C ILE A 172 14.17 -4.53 -11.68
N GLY A 173 14.66 -4.44 -12.93
CA GLY A 173 15.99 -4.93 -13.30
C GLY A 173 17.10 -4.37 -12.41
N SER A 174 17.07 -3.05 -12.15
CA SER A 174 18.05 -2.41 -11.26
C SER A 174 17.95 -2.91 -9.82
N LEU A 175 16.74 -3.14 -9.30
CA LEU A 175 16.52 -3.58 -7.93
C LEU A 175 16.83 -5.07 -7.74
N GLN A 176 16.61 -5.89 -8.74
CA GLN A 176 16.99 -7.32 -8.71
C GLN A 176 18.49 -7.52 -8.54
N THR A 177 19.33 -6.61 -9.04
CA THR A 177 20.80 -6.71 -8.87
C THR A 177 21.23 -6.54 -7.41
N ILE A 178 20.43 -5.92 -6.57
CA ILE A 178 20.72 -5.67 -5.15
C ILE A 178 19.84 -6.52 -4.20
N ALA A 179 18.85 -7.22 -4.76
CA ALA A 179 18.00 -8.12 -3.99
C ALA A 179 18.76 -9.43 -3.71
N ALA A 180 19.12 -9.66 -2.45
CA ALA A 180 19.91 -10.83 -2.05
C ALA A 180 19.04 -12.01 -1.54
N SER A 181 17.74 -12.02 -1.81
CA SER A 181 16.81 -13.05 -1.30
C SER A 181 15.67 -13.35 -2.28
N ASP A 182 15.33 -14.62 -2.42
CA ASP A 182 14.15 -15.08 -3.15
C ASP A 182 12.81 -14.73 -2.47
N SER A 183 12.86 -14.19 -1.24
CA SER A 183 11.67 -13.70 -0.54
C SER A 183 11.18 -12.35 -1.08
N ILE A 184 11.99 -11.66 -1.89
CA ILE A 184 11.67 -10.34 -2.46
C ILE A 184 11.13 -10.53 -3.87
N TRP A 185 9.88 -10.14 -4.07
CA TRP A 185 9.17 -10.26 -5.33
C TRP A 185 8.80 -8.90 -5.86
N PHE A 186 8.96 -8.68 -7.14
CA PHE A 186 8.76 -7.41 -7.82
C PHE A 186 7.64 -7.49 -8.82
N CYS A 187 6.84 -6.43 -8.95
CA CYS A 187 6.03 -6.19 -10.13
C CYS A 187 5.90 -4.69 -10.41
N THR A 188 5.46 -4.32 -11.62
CA THR A 188 5.17 -2.92 -11.91
C THR A 188 3.82 -2.52 -11.37
N MET A 189 3.67 -1.24 -10.99
CA MET A 189 2.39 -0.67 -10.55
C MET A 189 1.32 -0.82 -11.63
N GLU A 190 1.69 -0.62 -12.90
CA GLU A 190 0.77 -0.75 -14.02
C GLU A 190 0.21 -2.18 -14.11
N GLU A 191 1.09 -3.18 -14.12
CA GLU A 191 0.69 -4.58 -14.18
C GLU A 191 -0.13 -4.97 -12.94
N PHE A 192 0.35 -4.59 -11.75
CA PHE A 192 -0.34 -4.87 -10.52
C PHE A 192 -1.77 -4.32 -10.53
N LEU A 193 -2.00 -3.09 -11.00
CA LEU A 193 -3.34 -2.48 -11.02
C LEU A 193 -4.23 -3.03 -12.14
N ARG A 194 -3.67 -3.41 -13.28
CA ARG A 194 -4.41 -3.91 -14.44
C ARG A 194 -4.86 -5.35 -14.29
N GLU A 195 -3.95 -6.24 -13.93
CA GLU A 195 -4.20 -7.67 -13.88
C GLU A 195 -4.94 -8.09 -12.60
N GLU A 196 -5.64 -9.23 -12.61
CA GLU A 196 -6.12 -9.85 -11.38
C GLU A 196 -4.92 -10.34 -10.54
N LEU A 197 -5.06 -10.36 -9.21
CA LEU A 197 -3.94 -10.70 -8.31
C LEU A 197 -3.35 -12.09 -8.55
N ASN A 198 -4.17 -13.06 -8.98
CA ASN A 198 -3.74 -14.40 -9.33
C ASN A 198 -3.06 -14.47 -10.72
N HIS A 199 -3.20 -13.45 -11.55
CA HIS A 199 -2.57 -13.31 -12.85
C HIS A 199 -1.41 -12.33 -12.86
N THR A 200 -1.19 -11.60 -11.76
CA THR A 200 -0.05 -10.69 -11.62
C THR A 200 1.25 -11.50 -11.62
N HIS A 201 2.15 -11.18 -12.54
CA HIS A 201 3.46 -11.82 -12.61
C HIS A 201 4.41 -11.15 -11.63
N TRP A 202 4.96 -11.94 -10.74
CA TRP A 202 5.95 -11.48 -9.79
C TRP A 202 7.34 -11.96 -10.20
N PHE A 203 8.27 -11.03 -10.27
CA PHE A 203 9.67 -11.29 -10.61
C PHE A 203 10.47 -11.46 -9.32
N ALA A 204 11.10 -12.59 -9.12
CA ALA A 204 12.06 -12.80 -8.04
C ALA A 204 13.44 -13.10 -8.59
N LEU A 205 14.42 -13.33 -7.73
CA LEU A 205 15.81 -13.57 -8.12
C LEU A 205 15.95 -14.78 -9.05
N ARG A 206 15.12 -15.83 -8.87
CA ARG A 206 15.21 -17.11 -9.61
C ARG A 206 14.09 -17.34 -10.63
N GLY A 207 13.26 -16.36 -10.93
CA GLY A 207 12.23 -16.52 -11.95
C GLY A 207 10.94 -15.76 -11.72
N PHE A 208 9.90 -16.23 -12.43
CA PHE A 208 8.56 -15.64 -12.36
C PHE A 208 7.68 -16.45 -11.40
N TYR A 209 6.93 -15.78 -10.59
CA TYR A 209 5.98 -16.39 -9.66
C TYR A 209 4.62 -15.75 -9.82
N ALA A 210 3.56 -16.54 -9.63
CA ALA A 210 2.21 -16.04 -9.41
C ALA A 210 1.85 -16.27 -7.94
N LEU A 211 1.04 -15.41 -7.36
CA LEU A 211 0.45 -15.69 -6.07
C LEU A 211 -0.38 -16.99 -6.22
N PRO A 212 -0.22 -17.96 -5.29
CA PRO A 212 -0.80 -19.29 -5.48
C PRO A 212 -2.30 -19.19 -5.80
N ALA A 213 -2.72 -19.81 -6.90
CA ALA A 213 -4.13 -19.95 -7.23
C ALA A 213 -4.83 -20.77 -6.14
N VAL A 214 -5.98 -20.33 -5.66
CA VAL A 214 -6.80 -21.16 -4.77
C VAL A 214 -7.44 -22.25 -5.60
N THR A 215 -7.05 -23.50 -5.38
CA THR A 215 -7.99 -24.58 -5.63
C THR A 215 -9.18 -24.37 -4.70
N ARG A 216 -10.35 -24.01 -5.25
CA ARG A 216 -11.61 -24.14 -4.52
C ARG A 216 -11.68 -25.59 -4.04
N LYS A 217 -11.51 -25.83 -2.75
CA LYS A 217 -12.09 -27.02 -2.16
C LYS A 217 -13.59 -26.82 -2.28
N GLU A 218 -14.20 -27.56 -3.18
CA GLU A 218 -15.65 -27.73 -3.22
C GLU A 218 -16.08 -28.17 -1.82
N MET A 219 -16.95 -27.35 -1.21
CA MET A 219 -17.68 -27.76 -0.02
C MET A 219 -18.85 -28.63 -0.42
#